data_08057bb48d80bdd934391acf40d0bb80
#
_entry.id   08057bb48d80bdd934391acf40d0bb80
#
_cell.length_a   1.000
_cell.length_b   1.000
_cell.length_c   1.000
_cell.angle_alpha   90.00
_cell.angle_beta   90.00
_cell.angle_gamma   90.00
#
_symmetry.space_group_name_H-M   'P 1'
#
loop_
_entity.id
_entity.type
_entity.pdbx_description
1 polymer ?
#
loop_
_entity_poly.entity_id
_entity_poly.type
_entity_poly.pdbx_seq_one_letter_code
_entity_poly.pdbx_strand_id
1 'polypeptide(L)'
;MEKERISIQKGATKTKPEFRVNDIGFRLILTPFFGIAIPLITGMINGQNFSNWQVKLSFLYTIMIAFVIWQGNRYLHFSLRSYFDWINKPVQKIAVLILSVTFYTVPASILLLVGWYKIFSGEQVNWNIVTESTLIILVAVIFITHVYETVFLVKESESEMIRNEQLERAKAEAELQALKNQIDPHFIFNSLNTLSHLIEEKPVKAKQFNDNLADVYRYILQNKARDLVLLREEMEFLENYFSLLKIRFNKAVQLKTTIGEEAMDQYLVPPISLQILAENAIKHNEFSEATPLLLKIQMKNEELIVHNQVRKKILRKASSKIGLQNLRERYKLITGKDIIIKEEENDFTVSLPALKIS
;
A
#
# COMPACT_ATOMS: atom_id res chain seq x y z
N MET A 1 -4.05 9.27 -27.48
CA MET A 1 -4.72 8.43 -26.46
C MET A 1 -3.91 8.23 -25.17
N GLU A 2 -2.61 8.47 -25.12
CA GLU A 2 -1.77 8.30 -23.91
C GLU A 2 -1.71 9.57 -23.04
N LYS A 3 -1.94 10.74 -23.59
CA LYS A 3 -2.02 12.02 -22.85
C LYS A 3 -3.32 12.21 -22.04
N GLU A 4 -4.39 11.51 -22.37
CA GLU A 4 -5.66 11.58 -21.62
C GLU A 4 -5.68 10.69 -20.37
N ARG A 5 -4.89 9.62 -20.30
CA ARG A 5 -4.82 8.77 -19.09
C ARG A 5 -4.01 9.39 -17.95
N ILE A 6 -3.12 10.32 -18.21
CA ILE A 6 -2.29 11.00 -17.19
C ILE A 6 -3.05 12.17 -16.53
N SER A 7 -4.09 12.72 -17.19
CA SER A 7 -4.89 13.84 -16.63
C SER A 7 -5.95 13.39 -15.62
N ILE A 8 -6.36 12.11 -15.64
CA ILE A 8 -7.42 11.60 -14.75
C ILE A 8 -6.90 11.25 -13.33
N GLN A 9 -5.59 11.08 -13.16
CA GLN A 9 -5.02 10.79 -11.83
C GLN A 9 -4.65 12.01 -10.97
N LYS A 10 -4.71 13.22 -11.50
CA LYS A 10 -4.39 14.45 -10.74
C LYS A 10 -5.56 15.12 -10.04
N GLY A 11 -6.79 14.61 -10.18
CA GLY A 11 -8.02 15.22 -9.64
C GLY A 11 -8.70 14.50 -8.48
N ALA A 12 -8.19 13.39 -8.00
CA ALA A 12 -8.71 12.77 -6.79
C ALA A 12 -8.17 13.51 -5.56
N THR A 13 -8.77 14.64 -5.21
CA THR A 13 -8.73 15.17 -3.84
C THR A 13 -9.15 14.01 -2.93
N LYS A 14 -8.19 13.46 -2.17
CA LYS A 14 -8.49 12.52 -1.09
C LYS A 14 -9.44 13.23 -0.14
N THR A 15 -10.74 13.07 -0.33
CA THR A 15 -11.73 13.41 0.70
C THR A 15 -11.39 12.51 1.89
N LYS A 16 -10.76 13.11 2.91
CA LYS A 16 -10.57 12.43 4.20
C LYS A 16 -11.95 11.95 4.63
N PRO A 17 -12.10 10.73 5.13
CA PRO A 17 -13.39 10.23 5.60
C PRO A 17 -13.92 11.24 6.63
N GLU A 18 -15.11 11.76 6.37
CA GLU A 18 -15.80 12.72 7.24
C GLU A 18 -16.22 11.96 8.51
N PHE A 19 -15.36 11.96 9.51
CA PHE A 19 -15.67 11.35 10.81
C PHE A 19 -16.78 12.15 11.47
N ARG A 20 -18.01 11.67 11.40
CA ARG A 20 -19.13 12.22 12.15
C ARG A 20 -19.10 11.65 13.56
N VAL A 21 -18.78 12.51 14.52
CA VAL A 21 -18.95 12.18 15.95
C VAL A 21 -20.43 12.26 16.27
N ASN A 22 -20.99 11.16 16.78
CA ASN A 22 -22.35 11.17 17.31
C ASN A 22 -22.33 11.79 18.73
N ASP A 23 -22.58 13.10 18.78
CA ASP A 23 -22.56 13.91 19.99
C ASP A 23 -23.96 14.27 20.50
N ILE A 24 -25.01 13.64 19.96
CA ILE A 24 -26.41 13.98 20.27
C ILE A 24 -26.68 13.84 21.76
N GLY A 25 -26.27 12.74 22.38
CA GLY A 25 -26.46 12.50 23.83
C GLY A 25 -25.76 13.57 24.68
N PHE A 26 -24.53 13.94 24.32
CA PHE A 26 -23.76 15.00 24.99
C PHE A 26 -24.49 16.35 24.96
N ARG A 27 -25.01 16.72 23.79
CA ARG A 27 -25.74 17.99 23.60
C ARG A 27 -27.05 18.03 24.38
N LEU A 28 -27.79 16.94 24.40
CA LEU A 28 -29.07 16.87 25.07
C LEU A 28 -28.93 17.01 26.61
N ILE A 29 -27.81 16.60 27.17
CA ILE A 29 -27.55 16.69 28.62
C ILE A 29 -26.86 17.99 29.01
N LEU A 30 -25.74 18.33 28.32
CA LEU A 30 -24.90 19.45 28.75
C LEU A 30 -25.46 20.82 28.35
N THR A 31 -26.25 20.95 27.28
CA THR A 31 -26.85 22.22 26.91
C THR A 31 -27.84 22.71 27.98
N PRO A 32 -28.84 21.94 28.44
CA PRO A 32 -29.69 22.36 29.54
C PRO A 32 -28.92 22.54 30.88
N PHE A 33 -27.92 21.67 31.11
CA PHE A 33 -27.10 21.78 32.32
C PHE A 33 -26.40 23.13 32.42
N PHE A 34 -25.65 23.54 31.40
CA PHE A 34 -24.98 24.83 31.41
C PHE A 34 -25.95 26.02 31.34
N GLY A 35 -27.05 25.87 30.62
CA GLY A 35 -28.10 26.88 30.56
C GLY A 35 -28.78 27.16 31.87
N ILE A 36 -28.78 26.21 32.80
CA ILE A 36 -29.36 26.37 34.19
C ILE A 36 -28.23 26.70 35.16
N ALA A 37 -27.11 25.98 35.16
CA ALA A 37 -26.07 26.14 36.15
C ALA A 37 -25.38 27.51 36.11
N ILE A 38 -25.07 28.04 34.92
CA ILE A 38 -24.35 29.33 34.82
C ILE A 38 -25.14 30.47 35.40
N PRO A 39 -26.43 30.69 35.05
CA PRO A 39 -27.23 31.77 35.65
C PRO A 39 -27.43 31.63 37.17
N LEU A 40 -27.46 30.39 37.69
CA LEU A 40 -27.56 30.16 39.14
C LEU A 40 -26.25 30.49 39.88
N ILE A 41 -25.11 30.07 39.34
CA ILE A 41 -23.76 30.31 39.89
C ILE A 41 -23.46 31.82 39.93
N THR A 42 -23.76 32.54 38.83
CA THR A 42 -23.50 33.98 38.72
C THR A 42 -24.55 34.87 39.38
N GLY A 43 -25.61 34.28 39.93
CA GLY A 43 -26.70 35.01 40.53
C GLY A 43 -27.56 35.86 39.54
N MET A 44 -27.40 35.57 38.23
CA MET A 44 -28.14 36.30 37.17
C MET A 44 -29.65 36.05 37.30
N ILE A 45 -30.08 34.83 37.68
CA ILE A 45 -31.47 34.49 37.94
C ILE A 45 -31.58 34.14 39.43
N ASN A 46 -32.35 34.92 40.18
CA ASN A 46 -32.56 34.63 41.58
C ASN A 46 -33.56 33.47 41.72
N GLY A 47 -33.07 32.31 42.24
CA GLY A 47 -33.81 31.05 42.29
C GLY A 47 -35.00 31.02 43.29
N GLN A 48 -35.24 32.10 44.03
CA GLN A 48 -36.30 32.11 45.09
C GLN A 48 -37.74 32.18 44.54
N ASN A 49 -37.92 32.42 43.20
CA ASN A 49 -39.25 32.61 42.60
C ASN A 49 -39.55 31.63 41.45
N PHE A 50 -39.30 30.33 41.63
CA PHE A 50 -39.51 29.29 40.57
C PHE A 50 -41.00 29.14 40.12
N SER A 51 -41.98 29.67 40.83
CA SER A 51 -43.38 29.63 40.41
C SER A 51 -43.76 30.70 39.36
N ASN A 52 -42.96 31.75 39.20
CA ASN A 52 -43.23 32.80 38.25
C ASN A 52 -42.91 32.38 36.82
N TRP A 53 -43.81 32.58 35.88
CA TRP A 53 -43.63 32.27 34.47
C TRP A 53 -42.45 33.00 33.85
N GLN A 54 -42.16 34.22 34.28
CA GLN A 54 -41.01 34.99 33.82
C GLN A 54 -39.67 34.30 34.12
N VAL A 55 -39.56 33.71 35.33
CA VAL A 55 -38.35 32.96 35.72
C VAL A 55 -38.18 31.70 34.87
N LYS A 56 -39.29 30.98 34.62
CA LYS A 56 -39.24 29.79 33.74
C LYS A 56 -38.83 30.11 32.32
N LEU A 57 -39.37 31.20 31.74
CA LEU A 57 -39.00 31.68 30.40
C LEU A 57 -37.54 32.18 30.37
N SER A 58 -37.07 32.78 31.44
CA SER A 58 -35.69 33.22 31.63
C SER A 58 -34.71 32.03 31.55
N PHE A 59 -34.99 30.92 32.23
CA PHE A 59 -34.19 29.71 32.11
C PHE A 59 -34.25 29.10 30.72
N LEU A 60 -35.41 29.09 30.07
CA LEU A 60 -35.53 28.63 28.70
C LEU A 60 -34.64 29.46 27.75
N TYR A 61 -34.59 30.78 27.95
CA TYR A 61 -33.74 31.66 27.18
C TYR A 61 -32.24 31.36 27.43
N THR A 62 -31.81 31.12 28.66
CA THR A 62 -30.42 30.81 28.95
C THR A 62 -30.01 29.41 28.44
N ILE A 63 -30.91 28.44 28.37
CA ILE A 63 -30.72 27.17 27.70
C ILE A 63 -30.55 27.40 26.18
N MET A 64 -31.33 28.31 25.58
CA MET A 64 -31.17 28.72 24.19
C MET A 64 -29.79 29.37 23.96
N ILE A 65 -29.32 30.25 24.87
CA ILE A 65 -27.96 30.80 24.82
C ILE A 65 -26.94 29.70 24.76
N ALA A 66 -26.99 28.72 25.68
CA ALA A 66 -26.08 27.59 25.71
C ALA A 66 -26.12 26.76 24.41
N PHE A 67 -27.31 26.56 23.84
CA PHE A 67 -27.48 25.88 22.57
C PHE A 67 -26.84 26.64 21.40
N VAL A 68 -27.08 27.94 21.26
CA VAL A 68 -26.52 28.77 20.19
C VAL A 68 -25.00 28.78 20.26
N ILE A 69 -24.46 29.02 21.46
CA ILE A 69 -22.98 29.01 21.67
C ILE A 69 -22.37 27.65 21.33
N TRP A 70 -22.99 26.58 21.81
CA TRP A 70 -22.53 25.23 21.49
C TRP A 70 -22.55 24.94 20.00
N GLN A 71 -23.67 25.19 19.33
CA GLN A 71 -23.86 24.91 17.92
C GLN A 71 -22.89 25.71 17.03
N GLY A 72 -22.66 26.98 17.34
CA GLY A 72 -21.74 27.84 16.62
C GLY A 72 -20.28 27.38 16.78
N ASN A 73 -19.82 27.08 18.00
CA ASN A 73 -18.48 26.56 18.22
C ASN A 73 -18.27 25.18 17.57
N ARG A 74 -19.30 24.32 17.61
CA ARG A 74 -19.28 23.05 16.93
C ARG A 74 -19.10 23.21 15.41
N TYR A 75 -19.88 24.11 14.81
CA TYR A 75 -19.76 24.40 13.38
C TYR A 75 -18.37 24.93 13.02
N LEU A 76 -17.83 25.86 13.80
CA LEU A 76 -16.46 26.38 13.60
C LEU A 76 -15.41 25.29 13.73
N HIS A 77 -15.51 24.44 14.74
CA HIS A 77 -14.57 23.35 14.95
C HIS A 77 -14.54 22.38 13.77
N PHE A 78 -15.69 21.94 13.27
CA PHE A 78 -15.77 21.05 12.10
C PHE A 78 -15.31 21.75 10.81
N SER A 79 -15.70 23.01 10.61
CA SER A 79 -15.31 23.79 9.43
C SER A 79 -13.80 23.97 9.36
N LEU A 80 -13.17 24.40 10.46
CA LEU A 80 -11.72 24.57 10.54
C LEU A 80 -10.98 23.26 10.28
N ARG A 81 -11.51 22.11 10.78
CA ARG A 81 -10.90 20.81 10.56
C ARG A 81 -10.83 20.41 9.09
N SER A 82 -11.75 20.85 8.25
CA SER A 82 -11.74 20.55 6.81
C SER A 82 -10.68 21.33 6.03
N TYR A 83 -10.26 22.48 6.52
CA TYR A 83 -9.35 23.39 5.82
C TYR A 83 -7.87 23.18 6.15
N PHE A 84 -7.54 22.65 7.32
CA PHE A 84 -6.14 22.56 7.79
C PHE A 84 -5.62 21.13 7.84
N ASP A 85 -4.36 20.95 7.45
CA ASP A 85 -3.63 19.70 7.69
C ASP A 85 -3.11 19.68 9.14
N TRP A 86 -3.91 19.07 10.00
CA TRP A 86 -3.75 19.17 11.45
C TRP A 86 -2.62 18.33 12.03
N ILE A 87 -2.13 17.34 11.30
CA ILE A 87 -1.11 16.39 11.78
C ILE A 87 0.26 17.06 11.81
N ASN A 88 0.57 17.86 10.78
CA ASN A 88 1.92 18.40 10.60
C ASN A 88 2.18 19.72 11.37
N LYS A 89 1.13 20.39 11.91
CA LYS A 89 1.27 21.70 12.55
C LYS A 89 0.44 21.85 13.83
N PRO A 90 0.72 21.08 14.89
CA PRO A 90 -0.12 21.01 16.10
C PRO A 90 -0.23 22.34 16.85
N VAL A 91 0.84 23.13 16.92
CA VAL A 91 0.84 24.42 17.62
C VAL A 91 -0.04 25.45 16.90
N GLN A 92 0.05 25.51 15.58
CA GLN A 92 -0.82 26.40 14.79
C GLN A 92 -2.29 26.01 14.92
N LYS A 93 -2.59 24.72 14.97
CA LYS A 93 -3.92 24.19 15.20
C LYS A 93 -4.51 24.72 16.51
N ILE A 94 -3.82 24.53 17.62
CA ILE A 94 -4.26 24.96 18.95
C ILE A 94 -4.51 26.48 18.97
N ALA A 95 -3.58 27.26 18.42
CA ALA A 95 -3.72 28.71 18.35
C ALA A 95 -4.95 29.15 17.56
N VAL A 96 -5.19 28.56 16.38
CA VAL A 96 -6.36 28.87 15.53
C VAL A 96 -7.67 28.48 16.22
N LEU A 97 -7.70 27.31 16.89
CA LEU A 97 -8.88 26.87 17.64
C LEU A 97 -9.20 27.82 18.79
N ILE A 98 -8.22 28.18 19.63
CA ILE A 98 -8.42 29.09 20.75
C ILE A 98 -8.91 30.46 20.26
N LEU A 99 -8.27 31.02 19.22
CA LEU A 99 -8.69 32.27 18.64
C LEU A 99 -10.12 32.20 18.11
N SER A 100 -10.47 31.19 17.31
CA SER A 100 -11.81 31.06 16.73
C SER A 100 -12.89 30.91 17.79
N VAL A 101 -12.63 30.05 18.81
CA VAL A 101 -13.55 29.89 19.94
C VAL A 101 -13.75 31.20 20.68
N THR A 102 -12.68 31.95 20.97
CA THR A 102 -12.74 33.21 21.71
C THR A 102 -13.48 34.30 20.89
N PHE A 103 -13.13 34.46 19.60
CA PHE A 103 -13.75 35.46 18.72
C PHE A 103 -15.23 35.21 18.46
N TYR A 104 -15.70 33.98 18.53
CA TYR A 104 -17.13 33.69 18.42
C TYR A 104 -17.83 33.76 19.78
N THR A 105 -17.28 33.04 20.80
CA THR A 105 -17.96 32.86 22.09
C THR A 105 -18.13 34.16 22.86
N VAL A 106 -17.10 35.00 22.92
CA VAL A 106 -17.16 36.24 23.74
C VAL A 106 -18.21 37.24 23.21
N PRO A 107 -18.19 37.65 21.93
CA PRO A 107 -19.19 38.56 21.41
C PRO A 107 -20.61 37.98 21.45
N ALA A 108 -20.77 36.69 21.10
CA ALA A 108 -22.07 36.03 21.12
C ALA A 108 -22.65 35.94 22.54
N SER A 109 -21.82 35.61 23.56
CA SER A 109 -22.24 35.56 24.96
C SER A 109 -22.68 36.95 25.46
N ILE A 110 -21.86 37.95 25.24
CA ILE A 110 -22.19 39.36 25.67
C ILE A 110 -23.49 39.80 25.03
N LEU A 111 -23.65 39.64 23.72
CA LEU A 111 -24.85 40.06 22.98
C LEU A 111 -26.12 39.37 23.53
N LEU A 112 -26.06 38.05 23.74
CA LEU A 112 -27.21 37.29 24.21
C LEU A 112 -27.53 37.57 25.67
N LEU A 113 -26.50 37.73 26.54
CA LEU A 113 -26.70 38.08 27.96
C LEU A 113 -27.25 39.49 28.13
N VAL A 114 -26.78 40.48 27.37
CA VAL A 114 -27.36 41.82 27.35
C VAL A 114 -28.80 41.79 26.85
N GLY A 115 -29.10 40.96 25.84
CA GLY A 115 -30.46 40.68 25.38
C GLY A 115 -31.36 40.14 26.50
N TRP A 116 -30.85 39.23 27.34
CA TRP A 116 -31.56 38.71 28.50
C TRP A 116 -31.95 39.84 29.48
N TYR A 117 -30.99 40.71 29.85
CA TYR A 117 -31.28 41.85 30.75
C TYR A 117 -32.39 42.73 30.21
N LYS A 118 -32.41 43.06 28.90
CA LYS A 118 -33.43 43.88 28.26
C LYS A 118 -34.81 43.24 28.22
N ILE A 119 -34.87 41.88 28.15
CA ILE A 119 -36.14 41.15 27.98
C ILE A 119 -36.76 40.81 29.36
N PHE A 120 -35.95 40.38 30.31
CA PHE A 120 -36.43 39.75 31.53
C PHE A 120 -36.21 40.59 32.80
N SER A 121 -35.06 41.27 32.93
CA SER A 121 -34.73 42.01 34.13
C SER A 121 -35.43 43.35 34.23
N GLY A 122 -35.56 44.05 33.12
CA GLY A 122 -36.04 45.46 33.14
C GLY A 122 -35.10 46.45 33.86
N GLU A 123 -34.00 45.94 34.43
CA GLU A 123 -32.99 46.72 35.15
C GLU A 123 -31.80 47.09 34.22
N GLN A 124 -30.93 47.97 34.73
CA GLN A 124 -29.66 48.23 34.05
C GLN A 124 -28.77 46.99 34.00
N VAL A 125 -28.01 46.83 32.89
CA VAL A 125 -27.10 45.70 32.68
C VAL A 125 -26.04 45.65 33.80
N ASN A 126 -26.00 44.57 34.56
CA ASN A 126 -24.93 44.35 35.52
C ASN A 126 -23.71 43.75 34.79
N TRP A 127 -22.76 44.61 34.47
CA TRP A 127 -21.57 44.20 33.71
C TRP A 127 -20.67 43.18 34.45
N ASN A 128 -20.68 43.20 35.79
CA ASN A 128 -19.91 42.19 36.56
C ASN A 128 -20.46 40.76 36.30
N ILE A 129 -21.81 40.63 36.40
CA ILE A 129 -22.46 39.33 36.13
C ILE A 129 -22.28 38.90 34.67
N VAL A 130 -22.39 39.83 33.70
CA VAL A 130 -22.17 39.54 32.28
C VAL A 130 -20.75 39.07 32.03
N THR A 131 -19.76 39.76 32.60
CA THR A 131 -18.35 39.39 32.47
C THR A 131 -18.05 38.03 33.06
N GLU A 132 -18.50 37.79 34.30
CA GLU A 132 -18.34 36.53 35.02
C GLU A 132 -18.99 35.36 34.26
N SER A 133 -20.25 35.53 33.86
CA SER A 133 -20.96 34.54 33.02
C SER A 133 -20.24 34.25 31.71
N THR A 134 -19.74 35.28 31.00
CA THR A 134 -18.98 35.11 29.76
C THR A 134 -17.68 34.37 29.96
N LEU A 135 -16.95 34.61 31.07
CA LEU A 135 -15.72 33.88 31.40
C LEU A 135 -16.00 32.40 31.67
N ILE A 136 -17.06 32.11 32.46
CA ILE A 136 -17.47 30.71 32.75
C ILE A 136 -17.86 29.99 31.43
N ILE A 137 -18.66 30.66 30.58
CA ILE A 137 -19.01 30.13 29.26
C ILE A 137 -17.77 29.84 28.42
N LEU A 138 -16.81 30.79 28.35
CA LEU A 138 -15.58 30.60 27.58
C LEU A 138 -14.76 29.41 28.06
N VAL A 139 -14.57 29.27 29.37
CA VAL A 139 -13.86 28.14 29.97
C VAL A 139 -14.56 26.82 29.66
N ALA A 140 -15.90 26.77 29.80
CA ALA A 140 -16.69 25.58 29.47
C ALA A 140 -16.56 25.20 27.99
N VAL A 141 -16.61 26.18 27.06
CA VAL A 141 -16.46 25.93 25.63
C VAL A 141 -15.06 25.47 25.26
N ILE A 142 -14.01 26.05 25.86
CA ILE A 142 -12.63 25.59 25.65
C ILE A 142 -12.49 24.14 26.11
N PHE A 143 -13.04 23.79 27.28
CA PHE A 143 -13.02 22.42 27.79
C PHE A 143 -13.74 21.45 26.84
N ILE A 144 -14.95 21.77 26.41
CA ILE A 144 -15.74 20.98 25.49
C ILE A 144 -14.99 20.80 24.15
N THR A 145 -14.40 21.86 23.61
CA THR A 145 -13.62 21.82 22.39
C THR A 145 -12.41 20.89 22.52
N HIS A 146 -11.76 20.91 23.69
CA HIS A 146 -10.66 20.01 23.99
C HIS A 146 -11.12 18.53 24.03
N VAL A 147 -12.28 18.25 24.63
CA VAL A 147 -12.87 16.90 24.62
C VAL A 147 -13.16 16.43 23.18
N TYR A 148 -13.76 17.26 22.35
CA TYR A 148 -13.96 16.94 20.93
C TYR A 148 -12.65 16.62 20.22
N GLU A 149 -11.63 17.44 20.43
CA GLU A 149 -10.33 17.25 19.81
C GLU A 149 -9.68 15.95 20.21
N THR A 150 -9.75 15.61 21.50
CA THR A 150 -9.22 14.34 22.03
C THR A 150 -9.94 13.13 21.40
N VAL A 151 -11.26 13.16 21.32
CA VAL A 151 -12.04 12.09 20.67
C VAL A 151 -11.67 11.92 19.20
N PHE A 152 -11.44 13.04 18.50
CA PHE A 152 -11.01 12.97 17.11
C PHE A 152 -9.60 12.41 16.95
N LEU A 153 -8.66 12.81 17.79
CA LEU A 153 -7.28 12.29 17.77
C LEU A 153 -7.23 10.78 18.03
N VAL A 154 -8.00 10.31 19.01
CA VAL A 154 -8.08 8.87 19.31
C VAL A 154 -8.62 8.10 18.11
N LYS A 155 -9.72 8.55 17.51
CA LYS A 155 -10.31 7.89 16.34
C LYS A 155 -9.40 7.93 15.10
N GLU A 156 -8.70 9.04 14.88
CA GLU A 156 -7.74 9.17 13.78
C GLU A 156 -6.57 8.20 13.96
N SER A 157 -6.02 8.13 15.20
CA SER A 157 -4.95 7.18 15.56
C SER A 157 -5.41 5.72 15.38
N GLU A 158 -6.61 5.37 15.83
CA GLU A 158 -7.18 4.03 15.62
C GLU A 158 -7.31 3.68 14.13
N SER A 159 -7.82 4.62 13.33
CA SER A 159 -7.93 4.43 11.88
C SER A 159 -6.58 4.23 11.19
N GLU A 160 -5.56 4.99 11.62
CA GLU A 160 -4.20 4.85 11.09
C GLU A 160 -3.56 3.51 11.50
N MET A 161 -3.77 3.05 12.73
CA MET A 161 -3.31 1.74 13.19
C MET A 161 -3.92 0.61 12.35
N ILE A 162 -5.24 0.62 12.13
CA ILE A 162 -5.93 -0.37 11.30
C ILE A 162 -5.39 -0.36 9.87
N ARG A 163 -5.18 0.83 9.30
CA ARG A 163 -4.63 0.98 7.96
C ARG A 163 -3.22 0.42 7.84
N ASN A 164 -2.36 0.71 8.82
CA ASN A 164 -0.99 0.19 8.84
C ASN A 164 -0.98 -1.34 8.97
N GLU A 165 -1.83 -1.91 9.82
CA GLU A 165 -1.97 -3.36 9.94
C GLU A 165 -2.41 -4.00 8.62
N GLN A 166 -3.36 -3.38 7.89
CA GLN A 166 -3.80 -3.87 6.57
C GLN A 166 -2.67 -3.80 5.53
N LEU A 167 -1.86 -2.74 5.55
CA LEU A 167 -0.71 -2.60 4.66
C LEU A 167 0.37 -3.65 4.95
N GLU A 168 0.69 -3.91 6.22
CA GLU A 168 1.63 -4.95 6.60
C GLU A 168 1.15 -6.36 6.22
N ARG A 169 -0.15 -6.65 6.40
CA ARG A 169 -0.74 -7.92 5.94
C ARG A 169 -0.67 -8.05 4.42
N ALA A 170 -1.06 -7.02 3.67
CA ALA A 170 -0.99 -7.05 2.21
C ALA A 170 0.44 -7.22 1.70
N LYS A 171 1.43 -6.59 2.36
CA LYS A 171 2.85 -6.75 2.06
C LYS A 171 3.30 -8.20 2.32
N ALA A 172 2.96 -8.77 3.48
CA ALA A 172 3.31 -10.15 3.83
C ALA A 172 2.66 -11.17 2.87
N GLU A 173 1.40 -10.95 2.46
CA GLU A 173 0.71 -11.77 1.46
C GLU A 173 1.37 -11.67 0.08
N ALA A 174 1.76 -10.47 -0.35
CA ALA A 174 2.48 -10.26 -1.60
C ALA A 174 3.86 -10.95 -1.59
N GLU A 175 4.61 -10.84 -0.48
CA GLU A 175 5.89 -11.52 -0.29
C GLU A 175 5.72 -13.05 -0.29
N LEU A 176 4.70 -13.58 0.39
CA LEU A 176 4.37 -15.00 0.40
C LEU A 176 3.97 -15.50 -1.01
N GLN A 177 3.18 -14.71 -1.73
CA GLN A 177 2.79 -15.05 -3.10
C GLN A 177 3.99 -15.01 -4.06
N ALA A 178 4.87 -14.02 -3.93
CA ALA A 178 6.12 -13.96 -4.67
C ALA A 178 7.00 -15.19 -4.35
N LEU A 179 7.06 -15.59 -3.07
CA LEU A 179 7.77 -16.79 -2.63
C LEU A 179 7.20 -18.07 -3.25
N LYS A 180 5.87 -18.25 -3.24
CA LYS A 180 5.19 -19.39 -3.86
C LYS A 180 5.42 -19.47 -5.37
N ASN A 181 5.43 -18.32 -6.06
CA ASN A 181 5.60 -18.27 -7.51
C ASN A 181 7.06 -18.50 -7.97
N GLN A 182 8.03 -18.48 -7.06
CA GLN A 182 9.46 -18.72 -7.40
C GLN A 182 9.81 -20.21 -7.59
N ILE A 183 8.97 -21.10 -7.11
CA ILE A 183 9.13 -22.55 -7.35
C ILE A 183 8.03 -22.93 -8.34
N ASP A 184 8.39 -23.32 -9.57
CA ASP A 184 7.41 -23.84 -10.52
C ASP A 184 6.87 -25.20 -10.01
N PRO A 185 5.61 -25.25 -9.51
CA PRO A 185 5.05 -26.50 -8.99
C PRO A 185 5.00 -27.58 -10.08
N HIS A 186 4.83 -27.18 -11.33
CA HIS A 186 4.77 -28.09 -12.47
C HIS A 186 6.15 -28.73 -12.75
N PHE A 187 7.24 -27.97 -12.58
CA PHE A 187 8.59 -28.53 -12.68
C PHE A 187 8.85 -29.55 -11.57
N ILE A 188 8.42 -29.27 -10.31
CA ILE A 188 8.52 -30.21 -9.19
C ILE A 188 7.77 -31.49 -9.51
N PHE A 189 6.48 -31.42 -9.84
CA PHE A 189 5.66 -32.59 -10.14
C PHE A 189 6.23 -33.43 -11.29
N ASN A 190 6.69 -32.77 -12.36
CA ASN A 190 7.33 -33.46 -13.49
C ASN A 190 8.64 -34.13 -13.13
N SER A 191 9.44 -33.48 -12.27
CA SER A 191 10.71 -34.06 -11.80
C SER A 191 10.49 -35.26 -10.89
N LEU A 192 9.52 -35.18 -9.95
CA LEU A 192 9.17 -36.31 -9.09
C LEU A 192 8.61 -37.49 -9.88
N ASN A 193 7.75 -37.24 -10.87
CA ASN A 193 7.24 -38.31 -11.75
C ASN A 193 8.38 -38.96 -12.55
N THR A 194 9.31 -38.16 -13.08
CA THR A 194 10.48 -38.71 -13.79
C THR A 194 11.36 -39.51 -12.85
N LEU A 195 11.61 -39.03 -11.63
CA LEU A 195 12.40 -39.73 -10.62
C LEU A 195 11.76 -41.07 -10.23
N SER A 196 10.45 -41.10 -9.99
CA SER A 196 9.71 -42.34 -9.66
C SER A 196 9.89 -43.40 -10.74
N HIS A 197 9.72 -43.00 -12.02
CA HIS A 197 9.93 -43.91 -13.16
C HIS A 197 11.38 -44.40 -13.28
N LEU A 198 12.37 -43.52 -13.03
CA LEU A 198 13.79 -43.88 -13.05
C LEU A 198 14.19 -44.83 -11.91
N ILE A 199 13.57 -44.70 -10.73
CA ILE A 199 13.83 -45.59 -9.60
C ILE A 199 13.49 -47.04 -9.97
N GLU A 200 12.39 -47.26 -10.69
CA GLU A 200 11.93 -48.59 -11.12
C GLU A 200 12.77 -49.15 -12.26
N GLU A 201 13.08 -48.34 -13.28
CA GLU A 201 13.71 -48.84 -14.51
C GLU A 201 15.24 -48.70 -14.53
N LYS A 202 15.80 -47.62 -13.94
CA LYS A 202 17.24 -47.28 -14.06
C LYS A 202 17.76 -46.66 -12.77
N PRO A 203 17.95 -47.41 -11.68
CA PRO A 203 18.31 -46.87 -10.35
C PRO A 203 19.55 -45.99 -10.31
N VAL A 204 20.57 -46.31 -11.11
CA VAL A 204 21.80 -45.51 -11.19
C VAL A 204 21.52 -44.12 -11.76
N LYS A 205 20.68 -44.07 -12.80
CA LYS A 205 20.27 -42.77 -13.38
C LYS A 205 19.32 -41.99 -12.45
N ALA A 206 18.52 -42.72 -11.63
CA ALA A 206 17.67 -42.09 -10.62
C ALA A 206 18.49 -41.31 -9.59
N LYS A 207 19.61 -41.89 -9.12
CA LYS A 207 20.53 -41.21 -8.20
C LYS A 207 21.12 -39.96 -8.84
N GLN A 208 21.66 -40.08 -10.05
CA GLN A 208 22.21 -38.92 -10.78
C GLN A 208 21.18 -37.84 -11.03
N PHE A 209 19.94 -38.22 -11.36
CA PHE A 209 18.83 -37.26 -11.54
C PHE A 209 18.53 -36.54 -10.23
N ASN A 210 18.46 -37.26 -9.10
CA ASN A 210 18.20 -36.68 -7.79
C ASN A 210 19.28 -35.67 -7.36
N ASP A 211 20.57 -36.04 -7.58
CA ASP A 211 21.70 -35.16 -7.23
C ASP A 211 21.66 -33.87 -8.07
N ASN A 212 21.46 -33.98 -9.37
CA ASN A 212 21.31 -32.79 -10.24
C ASN A 212 20.07 -31.94 -9.88
N LEU A 213 18.97 -32.58 -9.50
CA LEU A 213 17.75 -31.90 -9.06
C LEU A 213 18.00 -31.11 -7.78
N ALA A 214 18.72 -31.70 -6.82
CA ALA A 214 19.11 -31.02 -5.59
C ALA A 214 20.01 -29.80 -5.87
N ASP A 215 20.95 -29.89 -6.82
CA ASP A 215 21.81 -28.77 -7.19
C ASP A 215 21.04 -27.63 -7.88
N VAL A 216 20.10 -27.97 -8.77
CA VAL A 216 19.21 -27.00 -9.40
C VAL A 216 18.39 -26.24 -8.34
N TYR A 217 17.76 -26.95 -7.38
CA TYR A 217 17.00 -26.30 -6.32
C TYR A 217 17.88 -25.49 -5.36
N ARG A 218 19.07 -25.99 -5.03
CA ARG A 218 20.02 -25.27 -4.18
C ARG A 218 20.40 -23.93 -4.81
N TYR A 219 20.72 -23.91 -6.09
CA TYR A 219 21.01 -22.67 -6.82
C TYR A 219 19.83 -21.69 -6.81
N ILE A 220 18.62 -22.15 -7.12
CA ILE A 220 17.40 -21.32 -7.09
C ILE A 220 17.20 -20.68 -5.72
N LEU A 221 17.34 -21.47 -4.63
CA LEU A 221 17.11 -20.99 -3.27
C LEU A 221 18.22 -20.03 -2.79
N GLN A 222 19.48 -20.30 -3.12
CA GLN A 222 20.63 -19.47 -2.71
C GLN A 222 20.65 -18.12 -3.44
N ASN A 223 20.26 -18.08 -4.70
CA ASN A 223 20.32 -16.88 -5.51
C ASN A 223 19.01 -16.08 -5.56
N LYS A 224 18.02 -16.48 -4.76
CA LYS A 224 16.71 -15.84 -4.67
C LYS A 224 16.76 -14.36 -4.33
N ALA A 225 17.65 -13.95 -3.43
CA ALA A 225 17.78 -12.59 -2.94
C ALA A 225 18.89 -11.78 -3.64
N ARG A 226 19.59 -12.42 -4.62
CA ARG A 226 20.64 -11.75 -5.40
C ARG A 226 20.06 -11.13 -6.64
N ASP A 227 20.40 -9.86 -6.88
CA ASP A 227 20.02 -9.16 -8.11
C ASP A 227 20.81 -9.65 -9.31
N LEU A 228 22.10 -9.92 -9.10
CA LEU A 228 23.06 -10.32 -10.11
C LEU A 228 23.94 -11.50 -9.62
N VAL A 229 24.32 -12.37 -10.54
CA VAL A 229 25.27 -13.46 -10.35
C VAL A 229 26.33 -13.43 -11.45
N LEU A 230 27.48 -14.09 -11.23
CA LEU A 230 28.46 -14.28 -12.29
C LEU A 230 27.87 -15.09 -13.45
N LEU A 231 28.23 -14.75 -14.66
CA LEU A 231 27.82 -15.52 -15.84
C LEU A 231 28.26 -16.99 -15.73
N ARG A 232 29.39 -17.27 -15.09
CA ARG A 232 29.84 -18.62 -14.77
C ARG A 232 28.84 -19.39 -13.89
N GLU A 233 28.36 -18.77 -12.81
CA GLU A 233 27.39 -19.39 -11.92
C GLU A 233 26.08 -19.74 -12.66
N GLU A 234 25.62 -18.84 -13.51
CA GLU A 234 24.38 -19.01 -14.31
C GLU A 234 24.55 -20.10 -15.39
N MET A 235 25.76 -20.21 -15.98
CA MET A 235 26.04 -21.25 -16.98
C MET A 235 26.17 -22.62 -16.34
N GLU A 236 26.86 -22.77 -15.21
CA GLU A 236 26.93 -24.03 -14.45
C GLU A 236 25.53 -24.49 -14.02
N PHE A 237 24.70 -23.58 -13.53
CA PHE A 237 23.31 -23.88 -13.24
C PHE A 237 22.53 -24.37 -14.46
N LEU A 238 22.69 -23.71 -15.60
CA LEU A 238 22.02 -24.11 -16.85
C LEU A 238 22.49 -25.52 -17.31
N GLU A 239 23.77 -25.85 -17.17
CA GLU A 239 24.30 -27.17 -17.50
C GLU A 239 23.71 -28.28 -16.62
N ASN A 240 23.60 -28.04 -15.30
CA ASN A 240 22.92 -28.89 -14.38
C ASN A 240 21.45 -29.11 -14.75
N TYR A 241 20.76 -28.02 -15.09
CA TYR A 241 19.37 -28.06 -15.56
C TYR A 241 19.24 -28.86 -16.89
N PHE A 242 20.15 -28.64 -17.85
CA PHE A 242 20.16 -29.42 -19.10
C PHE A 242 20.48 -30.88 -18.87
N SER A 243 21.26 -31.24 -17.86
CA SER A 243 21.52 -32.65 -17.45
C SER A 243 20.24 -33.36 -17.03
N LEU A 244 19.33 -32.67 -16.29
CA LEU A 244 18.00 -33.19 -15.98
C LEU A 244 17.14 -33.37 -17.24
N LEU A 245 17.18 -32.40 -18.15
CA LEU A 245 16.43 -32.46 -19.42
C LEU A 245 16.93 -33.60 -20.32
N LYS A 246 18.23 -33.84 -20.40
CA LYS A 246 18.82 -34.96 -21.14
C LYS A 246 18.39 -36.31 -20.59
N ILE A 247 18.27 -36.47 -19.28
CA ILE A 247 17.74 -37.69 -18.66
C ILE A 247 16.29 -37.94 -19.10
N ARG A 248 15.47 -36.88 -19.21
CA ARG A 248 14.07 -36.95 -19.58
C ARG A 248 13.83 -37.10 -21.08
N PHE A 249 14.56 -36.34 -21.89
CA PHE A 249 14.34 -36.19 -23.34
C PHE A 249 15.44 -36.79 -24.20
N ASN A 250 16.44 -37.45 -23.60
CA ASN A 250 17.60 -38.04 -24.27
C ASN A 250 18.32 -37.06 -25.20
N LYS A 251 18.54 -37.41 -26.45
CA LYS A 251 19.21 -36.59 -27.46
C LYS A 251 18.32 -35.54 -28.10
N ALA A 252 17.05 -35.50 -27.74
CA ALA A 252 16.06 -34.56 -28.31
C ALA A 252 16.25 -33.11 -27.83
N VAL A 253 17.06 -32.86 -26.77
CA VAL A 253 17.44 -31.51 -26.33
C VAL A 253 18.95 -31.36 -26.29
N GLN A 254 19.46 -30.28 -26.84
CA GLN A 254 20.89 -30.01 -26.96
C GLN A 254 21.21 -28.58 -26.57
N LEU A 255 22.32 -28.38 -25.86
CA LEU A 255 22.88 -27.08 -25.53
C LEU A 255 24.21 -26.89 -26.25
N LYS A 256 24.39 -25.77 -26.92
CA LYS A 256 25.67 -25.37 -27.52
C LYS A 256 26.05 -23.98 -27.02
N THR A 257 27.19 -23.90 -26.36
CA THR A 257 27.72 -22.66 -25.81
C THR A 257 28.95 -22.20 -26.57
N THR A 258 29.02 -20.92 -26.86
CA THR A 258 30.18 -20.27 -27.48
C THR A 258 30.47 -18.97 -26.73
N ILE A 259 30.99 -19.13 -25.50
CA ILE A 259 31.37 -18.05 -24.59
C ILE A 259 32.82 -18.28 -24.21
N GLY A 260 33.67 -17.25 -24.29
CA GLY A 260 35.06 -17.34 -23.85
C GLY A 260 35.15 -17.44 -22.32
N GLU A 261 36.11 -18.21 -21.82
CA GLU A 261 36.34 -18.41 -20.39
C GLU A 261 36.46 -17.10 -19.61
N GLU A 262 37.19 -16.11 -20.16
CA GLU A 262 37.35 -14.81 -19.53
C GLU A 262 36.01 -14.06 -19.37
N ALA A 263 35.10 -14.19 -20.33
CA ALA A 263 33.79 -13.55 -20.24
C ALA A 263 32.92 -14.14 -19.12
N MET A 264 33.07 -15.41 -18.79
CA MET A 264 32.28 -16.04 -17.73
C MET A 264 32.53 -15.43 -16.36
N ASP A 265 33.74 -14.91 -16.10
CA ASP A 265 34.13 -14.31 -14.82
C ASP A 265 34.08 -12.75 -14.84
N GLN A 266 33.87 -12.16 -16.02
CA GLN A 266 33.84 -10.70 -16.16
C GLN A 266 32.43 -10.11 -16.25
N TYR A 267 31.42 -10.94 -16.46
CA TYR A 267 30.06 -10.44 -16.66
C TYR A 267 29.09 -10.97 -15.61
N LEU A 268 28.14 -10.09 -15.26
CA LEU A 268 27.04 -10.36 -14.33
C LEU A 268 25.71 -10.37 -15.08
N VAL A 269 24.83 -11.29 -14.70
CA VAL A 269 23.47 -11.40 -15.23
C VAL A 269 22.49 -11.64 -14.09
N PRO A 270 21.20 -11.26 -14.21
CA PRO A 270 20.17 -11.67 -13.26
C PRO A 270 20.05 -13.21 -13.22
N PRO A 271 20.04 -13.85 -12.03
CA PRO A 271 19.99 -15.31 -11.91
C PRO A 271 18.71 -15.89 -12.52
N ILE A 272 18.76 -17.18 -12.93
CA ILE A 272 17.62 -17.94 -13.49
C ILE A 272 17.17 -17.43 -14.88
N SER A 273 17.87 -16.48 -15.46
CA SER A 273 17.53 -15.90 -16.77
C SER A 273 17.60 -16.91 -17.90
N LEU A 274 18.65 -17.72 -17.91
CA LEU A 274 18.88 -18.72 -18.95
C LEU A 274 17.92 -19.91 -18.83
N GLN A 275 17.55 -20.30 -17.62
CA GLN A 275 16.53 -21.33 -17.41
C GLN A 275 15.17 -20.91 -17.96
N ILE A 276 14.74 -19.66 -17.72
CA ILE A 276 13.46 -19.14 -18.23
C ILE A 276 13.43 -19.22 -19.76
N LEU A 277 14.53 -18.93 -20.43
CA LEU A 277 14.63 -19.01 -21.89
C LEU A 277 14.65 -20.46 -22.37
N ALA A 278 15.35 -21.35 -21.68
CA ALA A 278 15.36 -22.80 -21.96
C ALA A 278 13.95 -23.39 -21.79
N GLU A 279 13.25 -23.07 -20.72
CA GLU A 279 11.87 -23.51 -20.50
C GLU A 279 10.92 -22.98 -21.58
N ASN A 280 11.09 -21.72 -21.98
CA ASN A 280 10.32 -21.14 -23.06
C ASN A 280 10.52 -21.90 -24.38
N ALA A 281 11.78 -22.22 -24.72
CA ALA A 281 12.11 -23.00 -25.91
C ALA A 281 11.47 -24.41 -25.88
N ILE A 282 11.55 -25.11 -24.75
CA ILE A 282 10.97 -26.46 -24.57
C ILE A 282 9.43 -26.43 -24.63
N LYS A 283 8.82 -25.42 -24.04
CA LYS A 283 7.36 -25.28 -23.94
C LYS A 283 6.72 -25.01 -25.30
N HIS A 284 7.39 -24.22 -26.14
CA HIS A 284 6.82 -23.69 -27.37
C HIS A 284 7.21 -24.45 -28.64
N ASN A 285 8.19 -25.37 -28.57
CA ASN A 285 8.65 -26.09 -29.72
C ASN A 285 8.30 -27.59 -29.68
N GLU A 286 8.06 -28.16 -30.83
CA GLU A 286 8.06 -29.60 -31.06
C GLU A 286 9.49 -30.07 -31.33
N PHE A 287 9.89 -31.16 -30.69
CA PHE A 287 11.21 -31.75 -30.86
C PHE A 287 11.19 -33.26 -30.63
N SER A 288 12.13 -33.93 -31.28
CA SER A 288 12.36 -35.39 -31.16
C SER A 288 13.84 -35.69 -31.28
N GLU A 289 14.25 -36.94 -31.13
CA GLU A 289 15.67 -37.34 -31.37
C GLU A 289 16.09 -37.15 -32.81
N ALA A 290 15.17 -37.28 -33.80
CA ALA A 290 15.41 -37.04 -35.18
C ALA A 290 15.50 -35.53 -35.51
N THR A 291 14.80 -34.71 -34.77
CA THR A 291 14.74 -33.26 -34.93
C THR A 291 14.93 -32.55 -33.59
N PRO A 292 16.17 -32.54 -33.03
CA PRO A 292 16.43 -32.06 -31.70
C PRO A 292 16.24 -30.54 -31.59
N LEU A 293 15.80 -30.12 -30.39
CA LEU A 293 15.80 -28.72 -30.00
C LEU A 293 17.22 -28.32 -29.59
N LEU A 294 17.84 -27.45 -30.36
CA LEU A 294 19.17 -26.92 -30.09
C LEU A 294 19.06 -25.49 -29.53
N LEU A 295 19.45 -25.31 -28.27
CA LEU A 295 19.63 -24.01 -27.67
C LEU A 295 21.09 -23.58 -27.84
N LYS A 296 21.29 -22.44 -28.52
CA LYS A 296 22.61 -21.85 -28.73
C LYS A 296 22.77 -20.62 -27.85
N ILE A 297 23.88 -20.54 -27.12
CA ILE A 297 24.20 -19.39 -26.28
C ILE A 297 25.58 -18.85 -26.67
N GLN A 298 25.63 -17.55 -26.93
CA GLN A 298 26.87 -16.88 -27.29
C GLN A 298 26.94 -15.49 -26.66
N MET A 299 28.15 -15.05 -26.39
CA MET A 299 28.42 -13.69 -25.92
C MET A 299 28.92 -12.81 -27.10
N LYS A 300 28.29 -11.65 -27.29
CA LYS A 300 28.70 -10.66 -28.31
C LYS A 300 28.36 -9.25 -27.83
N ASN A 301 29.32 -8.35 -27.86
CA ASN A 301 29.13 -6.91 -27.56
C ASN A 301 28.41 -6.67 -26.22
N GLU A 302 28.85 -7.35 -25.15
CA GLU A 302 28.22 -7.26 -23.80
C GLU A 302 26.76 -7.75 -23.73
N GLU A 303 26.31 -8.47 -24.75
CA GLU A 303 25.00 -9.11 -24.79
C GLU A 303 25.14 -10.63 -24.81
N LEU A 304 24.38 -11.30 -23.95
CA LEU A 304 24.23 -12.74 -23.95
C LEU A 304 23.08 -13.10 -24.89
N ILE A 305 23.40 -13.69 -26.03
CA ILE A 305 22.44 -14.01 -27.08
C ILE A 305 22.04 -15.46 -26.95
N VAL A 306 20.76 -15.71 -26.74
CA VAL A 306 20.14 -17.04 -26.66
C VAL A 306 19.27 -17.24 -27.88
N HIS A 307 19.53 -18.30 -28.65
CA HIS A 307 18.87 -18.60 -29.90
C HIS A 307 18.37 -20.05 -29.94
N ASN A 308 17.18 -20.26 -30.49
CA ASN A 308 16.67 -21.56 -30.91
C ASN A 308 15.84 -21.48 -32.18
N GLN A 309 15.81 -22.57 -32.96
CA GLN A 309 14.85 -22.71 -34.06
C GLN A 309 13.43 -22.84 -33.55
N VAL A 310 12.49 -22.25 -34.28
CA VAL A 310 11.05 -22.30 -33.97
C VAL A 310 10.39 -23.45 -34.78
N ARG A 311 9.81 -24.40 -34.02
CA ARG A 311 8.91 -25.45 -34.53
C ARG A 311 7.65 -25.41 -33.71
N LYS A 312 6.69 -24.54 -34.10
CA LYS A 312 5.53 -24.22 -33.26
C LYS A 312 4.75 -25.45 -32.85
N LYS A 313 4.67 -25.68 -31.54
CA LYS A 313 3.84 -26.70 -30.94
C LYS A 313 2.39 -26.22 -30.89
N ILE A 314 1.43 -27.08 -31.32
CA ILE A 314 0.01 -26.80 -31.15
C ILE A 314 -0.32 -26.87 -29.65
N LEU A 315 -0.38 -25.74 -28.98
CA LEU A 315 -0.71 -25.65 -27.57
C LEU A 315 -2.23 -25.71 -27.37
N ARG A 316 -2.69 -26.61 -26.50
CA ARG A 316 -4.14 -26.71 -26.14
C ARG A 316 -4.64 -25.50 -25.35
N LYS A 317 -3.77 -24.68 -24.77
CA LYS A 317 -4.10 -23.42 -24.09
C LYS A 317 -3.14 -22.32 -24.55
N ALA A 318 -3.64 -21.09 -24.70
CA ALA A 318 -2.83 -19.94 -25.00
C ALA A 318 -1.71 -19.77 -23.95
N SER A 319 -0.48 -19.58 -24.40
CA SER A 319 0.65 -19.33 -23.50
C SER A 319 0.48 -17.97 -22.81
N SER A 320 0.70 -17.92 -21.53
CA SER A 320 0.52 -16.71 -20.72
C SER A 320 1.55 -15.60 -20.99
N LYS A 321 2.59 -15.83 -21.81
CA LYS A 321 3.72 -14.91 -22.06
C LYS A 321 4.35 -14.26 -20.81
N ILE A 322 3.90 -14.66 -19.63
CA ILE A 322 4.27 -14.06 -18.33
C ILE A 322 5.75 -14.21 -18.04
N GLY A 323 6.37 -15.35 -18.37
CA GLY A 323 7.77 -15.61 -18.06
C GLY A 323 8.73 -14.63 -18.75
N LEU A 324 8.56 -14.39 -20.06
CA LEU A 324 9.38 -13.44 -20.81
C LEU A 324 9.12 -11.98 -20.41
N GLN A 325 7.86 -11.64 -20.06
CA GLN A 325 7.54 -10.31 -19.58
C GLN A 325 8.18 -10.04 -18.22
N ASN A 326 8.09 -10.99 -17.29
CA ASN A 326 8.73 -10.89 -15.98
C ASN A 326 10.25 -10.77 -16.10
N LEU A 327 10.86 -11.53 -17.05
CA LEU A 327 12.29 -11.43 -17.33
C LEU A 327 12.65 -10.03 -17.84
N ARG A 328 11.86 -9.46 -18.76
CA ARG A 328 12.05 -8.10 -19.30
C ARG A 328 11.98 -7.05 -18.18
N GLU A 329 10.94 -7.11 -17.34
CA GLU A 329 10.75 -6.16 -16.24
C GLU A 329 11.91 -6.25 -15.23
N ARG A 330 12.36 -7.47 -14.94
CA ARG A 330 13.50 -7.71 -14.05
C ARG A 330 14.80 -7.13 -14.61
N TYR A 331 15.11 -7.35 -15.90
CA TYR A 331 16.27 -6.76 -16.54
C TYR A 331 16.23 -5.25 -16.52
N LYS A 332 15.10 -4.65 -16.86
CA LYS A 332 14.91 -3.21 -16.84
C LYS A 332 15.10 -2.61 -15.45
N LEU A 333 14.61 -3.31 -14.41
CA LEU A 333 14.74 -2.87 -13.01
C LEU A 333 16.19 -2.93 -12.51
N ILE A 334 16.90 -4.03 -12.80
CA ILE A 334 18.23 -4.30 -12.25
C ILE A 334 19.34 -3.63 -13.08
N THR A 335 19.27 -3.73 -14.40
CA THR A 335 20.35 -3.27 -15.29
C THR A 335 20.08 -1.90 -15.90
N GLY A 336 18.86 -1.38 -15.80
CA GLY A 336 18.41 -0.18 -16.50
C GLY A 336 18.21 -0.39 -18.01
N LYS A 337 18.57 -1.55 -18.57
CA LYS A 337 18.49 -1.89 -20.00
C LYS A 337 17.34 -2.87 -20.26
N ASP A 338 16.74 -2.79 -21.45
CA ASP A 338 15.69 -3.73 -21.87
C ASP A 338 16.31 -4.94 -22.60
N ILE A 339 15.64 -6.10 -22.52
CA ILE A 339 15.98 -7.28 -23.33
C ILE A 339 15.43 -7.11 -24.75
N ILE A 340 16.15 -7.60 -25.76
CA ILE A 340 15.73 -7.56 -27.15
C ILE A 340 15.23 -8.95 -27.55
N ILE A 341 13.97 -9.04 -27.95
CA ILE A 341 13.35 -10.28 -28.43
C ILE A 341 13.09 -10.14 -29.92
N LYS A 342 13.64 -11.06 -30.71
CA LYS A 342 13.40 -11.19 -32.15
C LYS A 342 12.75 -12.53 -32.44
N GLU A 343 11.56 -12.51 -32.99
CA GLU A 343 10.83 -13.69 -33.46
C GLU A 343 10.70 -13.60 -34.96
N GLU A 344 11.38 -14.49 -35.65
CA GLU A 344 11.32 -14.66 -37.10
C GLU A 344 10.58 -15.96 -37.41
N GLU A 345 10.29 -16.23 -38.68
CA GLU A 345 9.43 -17.36 -39.08
C GLU A 345 9.93 -18.72 -38.55
N ASN A 346 11.25 -18.92 -38.50
CA ASN A 346 11.89 -20.16 -38.08
C ASN A 346 12.90 -19.99 -36.92
N ASP A 347 13.10 -18.79 -36.42
CA ASP A 347 14.13 -18.48 -35.45
C ASP A 347 13.59 -17.61 -34.31
N PHE A 348 13.98 -17.94 -33.10
CA PHE A 348 13.70 -17.15 -31.90
C PHE A 348 15.01 -16.76 -31.23
N THR A 349 15.22 -15.49 -31.04
CA THR A 349 16.45 -14.94 -30.47
C THR A 349 16.13 -13.94 -29.35
N VAL A 350 16.78 -14.10 -28.22
CA VAL A 350 16.73 -13.14 -27.11
C VAL A 350 18.13 -12.65 -26.80
N SER A 351 18.33 -11.32 -26.82
CA SER A 351 19.56 -10.69 -26.36
C SER A 351 19.35 -10.12 -24.97
N LEU A 352 20.15 -10.59 -24.02
CA LEU A 352 20.17 -10.20 -22.61
C LEU A 352 21.38 -9.30 -22.36
N PRO A 353 21.21 -8.07 -21.87
CA PRO A 353 22.33 -7.22 -21.47
C PRO A 353 23.14 -7.87 -20.33
N ALA A 354 24.45 -8.00 -20.47
CA ALA A 354 25.34 -8.44 -19.41
C ALA A 354 26.11 -7.23 -18.86
N LEU A 355 26.28 -7.16 -17.54
CA LEU A 355 27.00 -6.08 -16.88
C LEU A 355 28.46 -6.50 -16.65
N LYS A 356 29.40 -5.73 -17.20
CA LYS A 356 30.82 -6.00 -16.98
C LYS A 356 31.22 -5.58 -15.57
N ILE A 357 31.97 -6.43 -14.89
CA ILE A 357 32.58 -6.13 -13.60
C ILE A 357 33.67 -5.07 -13.86
N SER A 358 33.56 -3.92 -13.24
CA SER A 358 34.54 -2.82 -13.33
C SER A 358 35.76 -3.08 -12.44
#